data_3e332441df5dea91171dd9c3829a3364
#
_entry.id   3e332441df5dea91171dd9c3829a3364
#
_cell.length_a   1.000
_cell.length_b   1.000
_cell.length_c   1.000
_cell.angle_alpha   90.00
_cell.angle_beta   90.00
_cell.angle_gamma   90.00
#
_symmetry.space_group_name_H-M   'P 1'
#
loop_
_entity.id
_entity.type
_entity.pdbx_description
1 polymer ?
#
loop_
_entity_poly.entity_id
_entity_poly.type
_entity_poly.pdbx_seq_one_letter_code
_entity_poly.pdbx_strand_id
1 'polypeptide(L)'
;VRSFHVNFTMLRDDLASKVLALYHRAYGMYAGFRVKCLDDYSTNSGTLVPTKDDWVLPKISSGVYQLIKGYGSGSTPLGIGLPYRNLYKPISGSVVLAKNGTLISSGISIDYTTGRVTLTPAPTTEVITGGCYFHIPCRFNSKIEVSHMSDALRDCGGIDIIELVKP
;
A
#
# COMPACT_ATOMS: atom_id res chain seq x y z
N VAL A 1 9.98 2.73 6.98
CA VAL A 1 9.48 1.40 7.42
C VAL A 1 8.47 1.63 8.53
N ARG A 2 7.28 1.07 8.38
CA ARG A 2 6.24 1.11 9.40
C ARG A 2 6.22 -0.20 10.17
N SER A 3 5.94 -0.11 11.46
CA SER A 3 5.63 -1.26 12.31
C SER A 3 4.21 -1.11 12.81
N PHE A 4 3.48 -2.22 12.83
CA PHE A 4 2.13 -2.27 13.36
C PHE A 4 2.13 -3.30 14.50
N HIS A 5 1.61 -2.90 15.63
CA HIS A 5 1.31 -3.80 16.73
C HIS A 5 -0.20 -3.97 16.79
N VAL A 6 -0.67 -5.19 16.62
CA VAL A 6 -2.10 -5.50 16.60
C VAL A 6 -2.39 -6.46 17.75
N ASN A 7 -3.27 -6.06 18.66
CA ASN A 7 -3.72 -6.91 19.74
C ASN A 7 -4.97 -7.68 19.30
N PHE A 8 -4.86 -9.00 19.30
CA PHE A 8 -5.94 -9.92 19.03
C PHE A 8 -6.33 -10.68 20.28
N THR A 9 -6.79 -9.95 21.29
CA THR A 9 -7.30 -10.51 22.53
C THR A 9 -8.78 -10.85 22.42
N MET A 10 -9.19 -11.95 23.03
CA MET A 10 -10.59 -12.40 23.10
C MET A 10 -11.27 -12.54 21.73
N LEU A 11 -10.55 -13.04 20.72
CA LEU A 11 -11.11 -13.27 19.40
C LEU A 11 -12.10 -14.45 19.42
N ARG A 12 -13.19 -14.29 18.69
CA ARG A 12 -14.04 -15.44 18.34
C ARG A 12 -13.21 -16.44 17.53
N ASP A 13 -13.53 -17.71 17.67
CA ASP A 13 -12.79 -18.82 17.05
C ASP A 13 -12.66 -18.68 15.53
N ASP A 14 -13.70 -18.18 14.85
CA ASP A 14 -13.69 -17.94 13.41
C ASP A 14 -12.68 -16.87 12.97
N LEU A 15 -12.49 -15.81 13.77
CA LEU A 15 -11.52 -14.76 13.50
C LEU A 15 -10.10 -15.23 13.83
N ALA A 16 -9.91 -15.90 14.95
CA ALA A 16 -8.63 -16.49 15.33
C ALA A 16 -8.13 -17.47 14.26
N SER A 17 -9.01 -18.32 13.76
CA SER A 17 -8.70 -19.27 12.69
C SER A 17 -8.28 -18.58 11.38
N LYS A 18 -8.88 -17.45 11.04
CA LYS A 18 -8.46 -16.64 9.86
C LYS A 18 -7.07 -16.03 10.03
N VAL A 19 -6.75 -15.52 11.22
CA VAL A 19 -5.42 -14.98 11.53
C VAL A 19 -4.36 -16.07 11.44
N LEU A 20 -4.63 -17.25 12.03
CA LEU A 20 -3.74 -18.41 11.96
C LEU A 20 -3.57 -18.91 10.54
N ALA A 21 -4.65 -19.00 9.77
CA ALA A 21 -4.59 -19.40 8.36
C ALA A 21 -3.70 -18.43 7.54
N LEU A 22 -3.79 -17.11 7.78
CA LEU A 22 -2.90 -16.16 7.15
C LEU A 22 -1.44 -16.38 7.56
N TYR A 23 -1.18 -16.62 8.85
CA TYR A 23 0.16 -16.90 9.38
C TYR A 23 0.77 -18.16 8.74
N HIS A 24 0.01 -19.24 8.63
CA HIS A 24 0.46 -20.46 7.97
C HIS A 24 0.71 -20.26 6.47
N ARG A 25 -0.19 -19.54 5.77
CA ARG A 25 0.00 -19.21 4.35
C ARG A 25 1.20 -18.31 4.09
N ALA A 26 1.58 -17.48 5.06
CA ALA A 26 2.77 -16.65 5.02
C ALA A 26 4.05 -17.42 5.43
N TYR A 27 3.95 -18.72 5.69
CA TYR A 27 5.05 -19.52 6.27
C TYR A 27 5.63 -18.86 7.53
N GLY A 28 4.74 -18.46 8.43
CA GLY A 28 5.13 -17.70 9.62
C GLY A 28 5.56 -16.28 9.26
N MET A 29 6.80 -15.95 9.58
CA MET A 29 7.39 -14.62 9.35
C MET A 29 8.08 -14.48 7.97
N TYR A 30 7.97 -15.48 7.09
CA TYR A 30 8.76 -15.52 5.85
C TYR A 30 8.15 -14.71 4.71
N ALA A 31 6.91 -14.99 4.34
CA ALA A 31 6.27 -14.38 3.18
C ALA A 31 5.50 -13.10 3.54
N GLY A 32 5.46 -12.18 2.57
CA GLY A 32 4.71 -10.94 2.70
C GLY A 32 3.23 -11.09 2.34
N PHE A 33 2.42 -10.20 2.90
CA PHE A 33 1.01 -10.04 2.58
C PHE A 33 0.63 -8.56 2.53
N ARG A 34 -0.58 -8.26 2.08
CA ARG A 34 -1.07 -6.88 1.94
C ARG A 34 -1.85 -6.45 3.17
N VAL A 35 -1.51 -5.28 3.72
CA VAL A 35 -2.21 -4.67 4.84
C VAL A 35 -2.85 -3.36 4.39
N LYS A 36 -4.13 -3.17 4.67
CA LYS A 36 -4.79 -1.88 4.55
C LYS A 36 -4.53 -1.07 5.82
N CYS A 37 -3.75 0.00 5.71
CA CYS A 37 -3.59 0.95 6.79
C CYS A 37 -4.80 1.89 6.82
N LEU A 38 -5.59 1.88 7.89
CA LEU A 38 -6.84 2.63 7.94
C LEU A 38 -6.66 4.15 7.89
N ASP A 39 -5.49 4.63 8.33
CA ASP A 39 -5.16 6.05 8.33
C ASP A 39 -4.45 6.51 7.05
N ASP A 40 -3.98 5.56 6.22
CA ASP A 40 -3.13 5.87 5.08
C ASP A 40 -3.22 4.78 3.98
N TYR A 41 -4.35 4.73 3.29
CA TYR A 41 -4.63 3.80 2.20
C TYR A 41 -4.94 4.50 0.86
N SER A 42 -4.91 5.84 0.83
CA SER A 42 -5.17 6.65 -0.36
C SER A 42 -4.04 7.64 -0.62
N THR A 43 -3.80 7.94 -1.88
CA THR A 43 -2.89 9.01 -2.32
C THR A 43 -3.42 10.39 -1.97
N ASN A 44 -4.75 10.56 -1.91
CA ASN A 44 -5.41 11.80 -1.54
C ASN A 44 -5.60 11.89 -0.02
N SER A 45 -4.78 12.67 0.66
CA SER A 45 -4.86 12.98 2.11
C SER A 45 -5.00 11.75 3.01
N GLY A 46 -4.51 10.59 2.58
CA GLY A 46 -4.50 9.35 3.35
C GLY A 46 -5.76 8.50 3.21
N THR A 47 -6.94 9.08 3.23
CA THR A 47 -8.21 8.34 3.28
C THR A 47 -9.26 8.80 2.26
N LEU A 48 -9.08 9.96 1.63
CA LEU A 48 -10.03 10.51 0.68
C LEU A 48 -9.99 9.77 -0.67
N VAL A 49 -10.99 10.01 -1.49
CA VAL A 49 -11.06 9.41 -2.83
C VAL A 49 -9.88 9.88 -3.68
N PRO A 50 -9.12 8.96 -4.29
CA PRO A 50 -8.00 9.32 -5.17
C PRO A 50 -8.48 10.15 -6.35
N THR A 51 -7.66 11.13 -6.72
CA THR A 51 -7.92 11.98 -7.87
C THR A 51 -6.80 11.84 -8.91
N LYS A 52 -7.08 12.27 -10.12
CA LYS A 52 -6.10 12.29 -11.21
C LYS A 52 -4.93 13.27 -10.98
N ASP A 53 -5.08 14.21 -10.07
CA ASP A 53 -4.14 15.28 -9.80
C ASP A 53 -3.40 15.13 -8.45
N ASP A 54 -3.53 13.98 -7.78
CA ASP A 54 -2.95 13.79 -6.44
C ASP A 54 -1.43 14.01 -6.43
N TRP A 55 -0.70 13.32 -7.31
CA TRP A 55 0.77 13.40 -7.34
C TRP A 55 1.32 13.34 -8.76
N VAL A 56 2.38 14.10 -9.01
CA VAL A 56 3.18 13.99 -10.24
C VAL A 56 4.00 12.70 -10.17
N LEU A 57 3.82 11.83 -11.15
CA LEU A 57 4.46 10.54 -11.17
C LEU A 57 5.89 10.62 -11.74
N PRO A 58 6.91 10.16 -11.02
CA PRO A 58 8.27 10.14 -11.53
C PRO A 58 8.41 9.16 -12.69
N LYS A 59 9.07 9.60 -13.77
CA LYS A 59 9.39 8.79 -14.92
C LYS A 59 10.56 7.86 -14.59
N ILE A 60 10.38 6.56 -14.77
CA ILE A 60 11.42 5.54 -14.55
C ILE A 60 12.17 5.24 -15.85
N SER A 61 11.44 5.11 -16.94
CA SER A 61 11.96 4.92 -18.29
C SER A 61 10.97 5.45 -19.32
N SER A 62 11.27 5.30 -20.61
CA SER A 62 10.34 5.75 -21.66
C SER A 62 8.97 5.10 -21.50
N GLY A 63 7.94 5.94 -21.30
CA GLY A 63 6.55 5.50 -21.10
C GLY A 63 6.26 4.84 -19.76
N VAL A 64 7.23 4.64 -18.86
CA VAL A 64 7.03 3.96 -17.58
C VAL A 64 7.17 4.93 -16.42
N TYR A 65 6.18 4.94 -15.55
CA TYR A 65 6.06 5.83 -14.39
C TYR A 65 5.84 5.03 -13.11
N GLN A 66 6.26 5.56 -11.96
CA GLN A 66 6.02 4.96 -10.66
C GLN A 66 4.87 5.66 -9.95
N LEU A 67 3.88 4.89 -9.48
CA LEU A 67 2.89 5.42 -8.55
C LEU A 67 3.56 5.77 -7.22
N ILE A 68 3.32 6.98 -6.76
CA ILE A 68 3.88 7.49 -5.50
C ILE A 68 2.79 8.11 -4.62
N LYS A 69 3.11 8.22 -3.35
CA LYS A 69 2.41 9.11 -2.42
C LYS A 69 3.41 10.01 -1.75
N GLY A 70 3.21 11.32 -1.83
CA GLY A 70 3.94 12.31 -1.06
C GLY A 70 3.32 12.59 0.30
N TYR A 71 4.09 13.18 1.19
CA TYR A 71 3.68 13.56 2.53
C TYR A 71 4.02 15.03 2.77
N GLY A 72 3.00 15.77 3.19
CA GLY A 72 3.12 17.21 3.43
C GLY A 72 2.84 18.08 2.20
N SER A 73 2.91 19.38 2.41
CA SER A 73 2.73 20.42 1.40
C SER A 73 3.68 21.59 1.69
N GLY A 74 4.03 22.35 0.64
CA GLY A 74 4.93 23.50 0.77
C GLY A 74 6.41 23.10 0.88
N SER A 75 7.23 24.00 1.46
CA SER A 75 8.66 23.76 1.69
C SER A 75 8.89 22.94 2.95
N THR A 76 9.88 22.06 2.92
CA THR A 76 10.31 21.35 4.13
C THR A 76 11.20 22.26 5.00
N PRO A 77 11.22 22.07 6.34
CA PRO A 77 12.07 22.86 7.25
C PRO A 77 13.56 22.82 6.91
N LEU A 78 14.00 21.74 6.26
CA LEU A 78 15.41 21.53 5.89
C LEU A 78 15.70 21.92 4.43
N GLY A 79 14.74 22.48 3.69
CA GLY A 79 14.92 22.79 2.26
C GLY A 79 15.07 21.56 1.37
N ILE A 80 14.84 20.36 1.90
CA ILE A 80 14.83 19.09 1.17
C ILE A 80 13.46 18.91 0.52
N GLY A 81 13.40 18.29 -0.64
CA GLY A 81 12.12 17.99 -1.31
C GLY A 81 11.17 17.20 -0.41
N LEU A 82 9.86 17.33 -0.65
CA LEU A 82 8.84 16.62 0.12
C LEU A 82 9.09 15.10 0.11
N PRO A 83 8.98 14.44 1.27
CA PRO A 83 9.15 13.00 1.33
C PRO A 83 8.02 12.30 0.56
N TYR A 84 8.37 11.30 -0.20
CA TYR A 84 7.41 10.46 -0.90
C TYR A 84 7.77 8.98 -0.74
N ARG A 85 6.79 8.12 -0.95
CA ARG A 85 6.97 6.68 -1.00
C ARG A 85 6.54 6.13 -2.35
N ASN A 86 7.25 5.13 -2.83
CA ASN A 86 6.80 4.32 -3.95
C ASN A 86 5.67 3.40 -3.50
N LEU A 87 4.62 3.29 -4.31
CA LEU A 87 3.48 2.42 -4.03
C LEU A 87 3.68 1.11 -4.79
N TYR A 88 3.82 0.01 -4.05
CA TYR A 88 4.06 -1.32 -4.64
C TYR A 88 2.79 -2.15 -4.81
N LYS A 89 1.72 -1.85 -4.10
CA LYS A 89 0.49 -2.64 -4.10
C LYS A 89 -0.73 -1.76 -4.30
N PRO A 90 -0.86 -1.05 -5.45
CA PRO A 90 -2.08 -0.31 -5.74
C PRO A 90 -3.26 -1.27 -5.84
N ILE A 91 -4.46 -0.76 -5.57
CA ILE A 91 -5.70 -1.54 -5.65
C ILE A 91 -6.21 -1.48 -7.09
N SER A 92 -6.51 -2.64 -7.65
CA SER A 92 -7.07 -2.74 -9.01
C SER A 92 -8.38 -1.95 -9.13
N GLY A 93 -8.52 -1.23 -10.24
CA GLY A 93 -9.69 -0.39 -10.52
C GLY A 93 -9.72 0.95 -9.77
N SER A 94 -8.74 1.26 -8.91
CA SER A 94 -8.68 2.52 -8.18
C SER A 94 -7.72 3.56 -8.77
N VAL A 95 -6.90 3.16 -9.73
CA VAL A 95 -5.89 4.04 -10.31
C VAL A 95 -6.52 5.02 -11.27
N VAL A 96 -6.32 6.30 -11.02
CA VAL A 96 -6.79 7.41 -11.86
C VAL A 96 -5.55 8.18 -12.33
N LEU A 97 -5.46 8.43 -13.63
CA LEU A 97 -4.29 9.05 -14.25
C LEU A 97 -4.69 10.24 -15.13
N ALA A 98 -3.81 11.23 -15.21
CA ALA A 98 -3.96 12.32 -16.15
C ALA A 98 -2.64 12.63 -16.86
N LYS A 99 -2.77 13.19 -18.07
CA LYS A 99 -1.72 13.71 -18.92
C LYS A 99 -1.97 15.18 -19.13
N ASN A 100 -1.08 16.04 -18.61
CA ASN A 100 -1.27 17.49 -18.59
C ASN A 100 -2.65 17.91 -18.08
N GLY A 101 -3.10 17.29 -16.96
CA GLY A 101 -4.39 17.55 -16.34
C GLY A 101 -5.61 16.92 -17.02
N THR A 102 -5.46 16.31 -18.20
CA THR A 102 -6.54 15.61 -18.92
C THR A 102 -6.58 14.13 -18.51
N LEU A 103 -7.74 13.65 -18.10
CA LEU A 103 -7.94 12.24 -17.71
C LEU A 103 -7.57 11.28 -18.85
N ILE A 104 -6.82 10.23 -18.54
CA ILE A 104 -6.47 9.16 -19.47
C ILE A 104 -7.31 7.93 -19.14
N SER A 105 -7.94 7.33 -20.15
CA SER A 105 -8.74 6.09 -20.02
C SER A 105 -8.28 4.95 -20.90
N SER A 106 -7.31 5.18 -21.77
CA SER A 106 -6.81 4.19 -22.73
C SER A 106 -5.28 4.21 -22.84
N GLY A 107 -4.69 3.14 -23.35
CA GLY A 107 -3.24 3.02 -23.48
C GLY A 107 -2.50 2.88 -22.16
N ILE A 108 -3.16 2.37 -21.12
CA ILE A 108 -2.62 2.23 -19.77
C ILE A 108 -2.45 0.74 -19.44
N SER A 109 -1.26 0.38 -18.98
CA SER A 109 -0.99 -0.92 -18.36
C SER A 109 -0.41 -0.69 -16.97
N ILE A 110 -0.96 -1.37 -15.97
CA ILE A 110 -0.57 -1.19 -14.55
C ILE A 110 -0.09 -2.51 -13.98
N ASP A 111 1.12 -2.50 -13.44
CA ASP A 111 1.62 -3.60 -12.63
C ASP A 111 1.21 -3.39 -11.16
N TYR A 112 0.21 -4.12 -10.72
CA TYR A 112 -0.31 -4.07 -9.34
C TYR A 112 0.61 -4.71 -8.30
N THR A 113 1.76 -5.21 -8.71
CA THR A 113 2.79 -5.74 -7.80
C THR A 113 3.83 -4.68 -7.49
N THR A 114 4.30 -3.98 -8.51
CA THR A 114 5.37 -2.97 -8.39
C THR A 114 4.84 -1.54 -8.37
N GLY A 115 3.57 -1.32 -8.72
CA GLY A 115 2.99 0.02 -8.85
C GLY A 115 3.50 0.80 -10.04
N ARG A 116 4.04 0.12 -11.04
CA ARG A 116 4.47 0.75 -12.29
C ARG A 116 3.32 0.91 -13.26
N VAL A 117 3.29 2.05 -13.90
CA VAL A 117 2.31 2.40 -14.93
C VAL A 117 3.05 2.55 -16.24
N THR A 118 2.62 1.83 -17.27
CA THR A 118 3.14 1.95 -18.63
C THR A 118 2.09 2.61 -19.50
N LEU A 119 2.49 3.68 -20.21
CA LEU A 119 1.64 4.41 -21.14
C LEU A 119 2.05 4.16 -22.57
N THR A 120 1.09 3.86 -23.42
CA THR A 120 1.29 3.64 -24.85
C THR A 120 0.28 4.49 -25.65
N PRO A 121 0.73 5.41 -26.53
CA PRO A 121 2.14 5.75 -26.82
C PRO A 121 2.85 6.42 -25.64
N ALA A 122 4.19 6.26 -25.60
CA ALA A 122 5.01 6.83 -24.53
C ALA A 122 4.97 8.36 -24.55
N PRO A 123 4.62 9.01 -23.43
CA PRO A 123 4.69 10.46 -23.32
C PRO A 123 6.12 10.99 -23.46
N THR A 124 6.31 12.08 -24.19
CA THR A 124 7.62 12.71 -24.43
C THR A 124 7.94 13.81 -23.44
N THR A 125 7.09 14.84 -23.40
CA THR A 125 7.26 16.04 -22.54
C THR A 125 6.11 16.26 -21.58
N GLU A 126 5.08 15.44 -21.67
CA GLU A 126 3.87 15.61 -20.89
C GLU A 126 4.07 15.21 -19.42
N VAL A 127 3.47 15.99 -18.54
CA VAL A 127 3.42 15.70 -17.10
C VAL A 127 2.33 14.67 -16.85
N ILE A 128 2.72 13.57 -16.22
CA ILE A 128 1.78 12.53 -15.80
C ILE A 128 1.50 12.66 -14.32
N THR A 129 0.22 12.79 -14.00
CA THR A 129 -0.27 12.84 -12.62
C THR A 129 -1.20 11.67 -12.36
N GLY A 130 -1.41 11.34 -11.09
CA GLY A 130 -2.38 10.32 -10.75
C GLY A 130 -2.45 9.99 -9.28
N GLY A 131 -3.48 9.22 -8.96
CA GLY A 131 -3.73 8.72 -7.62
C GLY A 131 -4.34 7.33 -7.62
N CYS A 132 -4.31 6.70 -6.45
CA CYS A 132 -4.90 5.38 -6.25
C CYS A 132 -5.14 5.08 -4.77
N TYR A 133 -5.97 4.07 -4.51
CA TYR A 133 -5.93 3.36 -3.24
C TYR A 133 -4.81 2.34 -3.27
N PHE A 134 -4.19 2.08 -2.12
CA PHE A 134 -3.09 1.13 -2.02
C PHE A 134 -3.10 0.36 -0.71
N HIS A 135 -2.44 -0.80 -0.74
CA HIS A 135 -2.08 -1.57 0.44
C HIS A 135 -0.58 -1.45 0.72
N ILE A 136 -0.22 -1.64 1.98
CA ILE A 136 1.17 -1.71 2.41
C ILE A 136 1.61 -3.18 2.38
N PRO A 137 2.69 -3.52 1.67
CA PRO A 137 3.26 -4.85 1.75
C PRO A 137 3.92 -5.04 3.11
N CYS A 138 3.51 -6.04 3.85
CA CYS A 138 3.98 -6.32 5.20
C CYS A 138 4.31 -7.80 5.36
N ARG A 139 5.00 -8.16 6.43
CA ARG A 139 5.15 -9.53 6.91
C ARG A 139 4.99 -9.58 8.42
N PHE A 140 4.71 -10.73 8.94
CA PHE A 140 4.77 -10.94 10.39
C PHE A 140 6.20 -10.75 10.91
N ASN A 141 6.32 -10.15 12.08
CA ASN A 141 7.61 -9.91 12.76
C ASN A 141 7.64 -10.52 14.16
N SER A 142 6.60 -11.26 14.54
CA SER A 142 6.52 -12.05 15.76
C SER A 142 5.92 -13.42 15.48
N LYS A 143 6.16 -14.36 16.38
CA LYS A 143 5.40 -15.61 16.44
C LYS A 143 3.99 -15.31 16.92
N ILE A 144 3.04 -16.13 16.51
CA ILE A 144 1.68 -16.08 17.04
C ILE A 144 1.56 -17.17 18.11
N GLU A 145 1.28 -16.76 19.33
CA GLU A 145 0.97 -17.68 20.44
C GLU A 145 -0.55 -17.69 20.62
N VAL A 146 -1.13 -18.87 20.65
CA VAL A 146 -2.58 -19.05 20.78
C VAL A 146 -2.88 -19.71 22.11
N SER A 147 -3.67 -19.05 22.94
CA SER A 147 -4.25 -19.62 24.14
C SER A 147 -5.75 -19.77 23.99
N HIS A 148 -6.27 -20.90 24.45
CA HIS A 148 -7.69 -21.17 24.49
C HIS A 148 -8.25 -20.64 25.83
N MET A 149 -9.19 -19.68 25.72
CA MET A 149 -9.87 -19.13 26.90
C MET A 149 -11.20 -19.86 27.17
N SER A 150 -11.84 -20.35 26.13
CA SER A 150 -13.05 -21.18 26.16
C SER A 150 -13.22 -21.89 24.83
N ASP A 151 -14.25 -22.71 24.66
CA ASP A 151 -14.57 -23.37 23.39
C ASP A 151 -14.83 -22.39 22.23
N ALA A 152 -15.25 -21.17 22.54
CA ALA A 152 -15.61 -20.15 21.55
C ALA A 152 -14.64 -18.96 21.47
N LEU A 153 -13.68 -18.84 22.43
CA LEU A 153 -12.79 -17.69 22.54
C LEU A 153 -11.33 -18.13 22.60
N ARG A 154 -10.52 -17.49 21.78
CA ARG A 154 -9.07 -17.66 21.75
C ARG A 154 -8.37 -16.29 21.95
N ASP A 155 -7.22 -16.34 22.56
CA ASP A 155 -6.30 -15.22 22.64
C ASP A 155 -5.10 -15.52 21.71
N CYS A 156 -4.86 -14.65 20.73
CA CYS A 156 -3.70 -14.71 19.87
C CYS A 156 -2.61 -13.72 20.28
N GLY A 157 -2.81 -13.02 21.40
CA GLY A 157 -1.86 -12.05 21.93
C GLY A 157 -1.59 -10.86 21.03
N GLY A 158 -0.47 -10.21 21.25
CA GLY A 158 0.03 -9.14 20.39
C GLY A 158 0.79 -9.69 19.19
N ILE A 159 0.45 -9.21 18.00
CA ILE A 159 1.11 -9.59 16.75
C ILE A 159 1.80 -8.39 16.17
N ASP A 160 3.11 -8.51 15.96
CA ASP A 160 3.91 -7.49 15.30
C ASP A 160 3.96 -7.75 13.80
N ILE A 161 3.70 -6.70 13.05
CA ILE A 161 3.76 -6.70 11.58
C ILE A 161 4.70 -5.58 11.14
N ILE A 162 5.60 -5.87 10.23
CA ILE A 162 6.56 -4.91 9.70
C ILE A 162 6.39 -4.71 8.20
N GLU A 163 6.52 -3.46 7.76
CA GLU A 163 6.47 -3.10 6.35
C GLU A 163 7.70 -3.58 5.58
N LEU A 164 7.48 -4.09 4.37
CA LEU A 164 8.50 -4.43 3.39
C LEU A 164 8.76 -3.23 2.48
N VAL A 165 9.99 -2.72 2.49
CA VAL A 165 10.37 -1.51 1.74
C VAL A 165 10.54 -1.76 0.23
N LYS A 166 10.96 -2.98 -0.13
CA LYS A 166 11.10 -3.44 -1.53
C LYS A 166 10.59 -4.88 -1.59
N PRO A 167 9.26 -5.06 -1.74
CA PRO A 167 8.64 -6.38 -1.77
C PRO A 167 8.88 -7.10 -3.09
#